data_edc410bea291db2f3a1477f554c0a29b
#
_entry.id   edc410bea291db2f3a1477f554c0a29b
#
_cell.length_a   1.000
_cell.length_b   1.000
_cell.length_c   1.000
_cell.angle_alpha   90.00
_cell.angle_beta   90.00
_cell.angle_gamma   90.00
#
_symmetry.space_group_name_H-M   'P 1'
#
loop_
_entity.id
_entity.type
_entity.pdbx_description
1 polymer ?
#
loop_
_entity_poly.entity_id
_entity_poly.type
_entity_poly.pdbx_seq_one_letter_code
_entity_poly.pdbx_strand_id
1 'polypeptide(L)'
;MAQKEKGKEKKDRWFLKNLIAAVAVIFLITLTAQWLLSVRTRHGQEIEVPDFTSKSLEDATQMASQYKFRLEVSDSVFVSRLPRGSIYSQNPAPGSKVKEGRRILLTINANQMKKVSVPNLVGLSLRQARTELQERGLYVGNLSYREDIATNNVLEQKYKGRAVKPGKKIESESRIDLVLGLDPENNTTYIPHLIGYTYGVAVDNIIDNSLNIGRVRYDETVKTYADSVAAVVYRQEPDSESGESADMGTSVDIFLTTSQAKVASATLK
;
A
#
# COMPACT_ATOMS: atom_id res chain seq x y z
N MET A 1 16.41 21.27 87.86
CA MET A 1 15.63 21.08 86.56
C MET A 1 16.29 21.76 85.36
N ALA A 2 17.06 22.81 85.49
CA ALA A 2 17.60 23.62 84.32
C ALA A 2 18.74 22.89 83.54
N GLN A 3 19.43 21.86 83.98
CA GLN A 3 20.48 21.14 83.24
C GLN A 3 19.93 20.11 82.25
N LYS A 4 18.69 19.61 82.42
CA LYS A 4 18.09 18.62 81.54
C LYS A 4 17.50 19.24 80.23
N GLU A 5 17.10 20.52 80.32
CA GLU A 5 16.56 21.27 79.10
C GLU A 5 17.68 21.68 78.14
N LYS A 6 18.85 22.14 78.66
CA LYS A 6 20.00 22.53 77.84
C LYS A 6 20.59 21.36 77.02
N GLY A 7 20.45 20.11 77.52
CA GLY A 7 20.89 18.91 76.78
C GLY A 7 19.95 18.51 75.62
N LYS A 8 18.67 18.76 75.79
CA LYS A 8 17.64 18.50 74.76
C LYS A 8 17.75 19.48 73.57
N GLU A 9 17.85 20.76 73.85
CA GLU A 9 18.07 21.79 72.82
C GLU A 9 19.36 21.59 71.99
N LYS A 10 20.49 21.14 72.61
CA LYS A 10 21.72 20.85 71.86
C LYS A 10 21.57 19.61 70.96
N LYS A 11 20.81 18.60 71.35
CA LYS A 11 20.55 17.38 70.59
C LYS A 11 19.62 17.68 69.40
N ASP A 12 18.60 18.51 69.61
CA ASP A 12 17.64 18.90 68.55
C ASP A 12 18.31 19.79 67.53
N ARG A 13 19.19 20.74 67.94
CA ARG A 13 20.02 21.55 67.03
C ARG A 13 21.03 20.72 66.23
N TRP A 14 21.62 19.68 66.83
CA TRP A 14 22.53 18.78 66.14
C TRP A 14 21.78 17.93 65.10
N PHE A 15 20.61 17.38 65.47
CA PHE A 15 19.75 16.63 64.56
C PHE A 15 19.28 17.50 63.38
N LEU A 16 18.84 18.72 63.66
CA LEU A 16 18.38 19.66 62.61
C LEU A 16 19.50 20.04 61.65
N LYS A 17 20.72 20.27 62.14
CA LYS A 17 21.88 20.54 61.29
C LYS A 17 22.24 19.37 60.41
N ASN A 18 22.21 18.14 60.90
CA ASN A 18 22.50 16.94 60.12
C ASN A 18 21.38 16.65 59.12
N LEU A 19 20.12 16.91 59.46
CA LEU A 19 18.99 16.78 58.56
C LEU A 19 19.11 17.80 57.38
N ILE A 20 19.42 19.06 57.68
CA ILE A 20 19.65 20.08 56.65
C ILE A 20 20.84 19.72 55.78
N ALA A 21 21.92 19.23 56.37
CA ALA A 21 23.10 18.77 55.62
C ALA A 21 22.76 17.59 54.69
N ALA A 22 21.99 16.62 55.18
CA ALA A 22 21.54 15.47 54.36
C ALA A 22 20.65 15.91 53.21
N VAL A 23 19.70 16.81 53.45
CA VAL A 23 18.85 17.37 52.42
C VAL A 23 19.67 18.16 51.36
N ALA A 24 20.65 18.94 51.81
CA ALA A 24 21.55 19.70 50.92
C ALA A 24 22.39 18.74 50.04
N VAL A 25 22.88 17.65 50.60
CA VAL A 25 23.64 16.63 49.82
C VAL A 25 22.74 15.95 48.78
N ILE A 26 21.51 15.54 49.16
CA ILE A 26 20.57 14.93 48.24
C ILE A 26 20.22 15.91 47.11
N PHE A 27 20.01 17.19 47.44
CA PHE A 27 19.73 18.24 46.45
C PHE A 27 20.92 18.44 45.50
N LEU A 28 22.15 18.44 46.01
CA LEU A 28 23.35 18.55 45.19
C LEU A 28 23.52 17.34 44.25
N ILE A 29 23.25 16.13 44.75
CA ILE A 29 23.29 14.90 43.94
C ILE A 29 22.23 14.94 42.85
N THR A 30 21.00 15.38 43.13
CA THR A 30 19.94 15.50 42.14
C THR A 30 20.27 16.53 41.08
N LEU A 31 20.82 17.70 41.45
CA LEU A 31 21.24 18.72 40.49
C LEU A 31 22.39 18.22 39.60
N THR A 32 23.38 17.57 40.17
CA THR A 32 24.50 17.03 39.38
C THR A 32 24.06 15.90 38.46
N ALA A 33 23.18 15.02 38.92
CA ALA A 33 22.58 13.96 38.10
C ALA A 33 21.77 14.57 36.92
N GLN A 34 20.97 15.58 37.21
CA GLN A 34 20.15 16.27 36.19
C GLN A 34 21.03 16.98 35.17
N TRP A 35 22.10 17.65 35.60
CA TRP A 35 23.08 18.27 34.73
C TRP A 35 23.80 17.22 33.84
N LEU A 36 24.26 16.12 34.42
CA LEU A 36 24.95 15.03 33.73
C LEU A 36 24.03 14.37 32.67
N LEU A 37 22.76 14.12 33.06
CA LEU A 37 21.74 13.61 32.13
C LEU A 37 21.50 14.61 30.98
N SER A 38 21.34 15.87 31.26
CA SER A 38 21.09 16.92 30.27
C SER A 38 22.21 17.00 29.21
N VAL A 39 23.47 16.94 29.66
CA VAL A 39 24.65 16.94 28.77
C VAL A 39 24.72 15.65 27.93
N ARG A 40 24.41 14.48 28.55
CA ARG A 40 24.55 13.20 27.87
C ARG A 40 23.37 12.86 26.96
N THR A 41 22.18 13.36 27.27
CA THR A 41 20.97 13.09 26.46
C THR A 41 20.71 14.10 25.35
N ARG A 42 21.54 15.17 25.22
CA ARG A 42 21.36 16.26 24.24
C ARG A 42 19.90 16.72 24.20
N HIS A 43 19.35 17.03 25.36
CA HIS A 43 17.94 17.39 25.51
C HIS A 43 17.63 18.64 24.66
N GLY A 44 16.58 18.57 23.82
CA GLY A 44 16.14 19.68 22.95
C GLY A 44 16.83 19.78 21.59
N GLN A 45 17.80 18.92 21.24
CA GLN A 45 18.39 18.89 19.90
C GLN A 45 17.61 17.89 19.03
N GLU A 46 16.53 18.37 18.40
CA GLU A 46 15.74 17.62 17.44
C GLU A 46 16.05 18.11 16.04
N ILE A 47 16.19 17.18 15.09
CA ILE A 47 16.43 17.43 13.67
C ILE A 47 15.19 16.94 12.92
N GLU A 48 14.70 17.74 12.00
CA GLU A 48 13.61 17.39 11.14
C GLU A 48 14.06 16.38 10.08
N VAL A 49 13.30 15.30 9.90
CA VAL A 49 13.59 14.25 8.91
C VAL A 49 13.24 14.77 7.52
N PRO A 50 14.19 14.84 6.58
CA PRO A 50 13.93 15.26 5.21
C PRO A 50 13.10 14.22 4.46
N ASP A 51 12.50 14.62 3.34
CA ASP A 51 11.78 13.73 2.46
C ASP A 51 12.75 12.97 1.53
N PHE A 52 12.81 11.65 1.71
CA PHE A 52 13.58 10.73 0.89
C PHE A 52 12.71 10.03 -0.17
N THR A 53 11.39 10.21 -0.16
CA THR A 53 10.49 9.50 -1.10
C THR A 53 10.81 9.85 -2.55
N SER A 54 10.63 8.89 -3.44
CA SER A 54 10.92 9.00 -4.88
C SER A 54 12.39 9.25 -5.25
N LYS A 55 13.31 9.36 -4.29
CA LYS A 55 14.75 9.50 -4.54
C LYS A 55 15.40 8.13 -4.73
N SER A 56 16.57 8.11 -5.38
CA SER A 56 17.42 6.92 -5.39
C SER A 56 18.01 6.67 -4.00
N LEU A 57 18.39 5.43 -3.69
CA LEU A 57 19.04 5.11 -2.42
C LEU A 57 20.38 5.88 -2.27
N GLU A 58 21.06 6.13 -3.38
CA GLU A 58 22.33 6.85 -3.42
C GLU A 58 22.13 8.33 -3.03
N ASP A 59 21.21 9.04 -3.70
CA ASP A 59 20.88 10.44 -3.40
C ASP A 59 20.39 10.60 -1.96
N ALA A 60 19.55 9.69 -1.50
CA ALA A 60 19.05 9.69 -0.13
C ALA A 60 20.18 9.50 0.88
N THR A 61 21.13 8.61 0.60
CA THR A 61 22.30 8.37 1.48
C THR A 61 23.17 9.60 1.58
N GLN A 62 23.41 10.27 0.45
CA GLN A 62 24.17 11.53 0.43
C GLN A 62 23.46 12.62 1.25
N MET A 63 22.15 12.76 1.08
CA MET A 63 21.34 13.72 1.84
C MET A 63 21.34 13.36 3.34
N ALA A 64 21.12 12.10 3.71
CA ALA A 64 21.07 11.65 5.10
C ALA A 64 22.39 11.87 5.83
N SER A 65 23.52 11.80 5.15
CA SER A 65 24.84 12.04 5.73
C SER A 65 24.99 13.46 6.25
N GLN A 66 24.38 14.46 5.60
CA GLN A 66 24.39 15.86 6.03
C GLN A 66 23.68 16.07 7.37
N TYR A 67 22.66 15.26 7.64
CA TYR A 67 21.88 15.27 8.88
C TYR A 67 22.35 14.20 9.88
N LYS A 68 23.42 13.46 9.54
CA LYS A 68 23.96 12.33 10.34
C LYS A 68 22.94 11.24 10.63
N PHE A 69 21.93 11.05 9.78
CA PHE A 69 20.98 9.93 9.86
C PHE A 69 21.61 8.65 9.30
N ARG A 70 21.12 7.52 9.79
CA ARG A 70 21.45 6.21 9.25
C ARG A 70 20.24 5.67 8.48
N LEU A 71 20.41 5.43 7.19
CA LEU A 71 19.38 4.80 6.38
C LEU A 71 19.54 3.29 6.45
N GLU A 72 18.41 2.59 6.56
CA GLU A 72 18.34 1.13 6.54
C GLU A 72 17.15 0.70 5.69
N VAL A 73 17.41 -0.11 4.68
CA VAL A 73 16.35 -0.72 3.87
C VAL A 73 15.77 -1.87 4.69
N SER A 74 14.53 -1.72 5.13
CA SER A 74 13.81 -2.70 5.94
C SER A 74 12.87 -3.58 5.12
N ASP A 75 12.39 -3.07 3.98
CA ASP A 75 11.41 -3.75 3.14
C ASP A 75 11.53 -3.33 1.68
N SER A 76 10.92 -4.10 0.79
CA SER A 76 10.80 -3.76 -0.63
C SER A 76 9.42 -4.11 -1.16
N VAL A 77 8.80 -3.17 -1.87
CA VAL A 77 7.52 -3.34 -2.56
C VAL A 77 7.72 -3.08 -4.04
N PHE A 78 6.93 -3.71 -4.88
CA PHE A 78 6.97 -3.42 -6.31
C PHE A 78 5.84 -2.47 -6.68
N VAL A 79 6.20 -1.32 -7.22
CA VAL A 79 5.26 -0.33 -7.78
C VAL A 79 5.70 0.01 -9.19
N SER A 80 4.91 -0.40 -10.19
CA SER A 80 5.28 -0.31 -11.62
C SER A 80 5.52 1.12 -12.12
N ARG A 81 4.88 2.12 -11.50
CA ARG A 81 4.99 3.55 -11.88
C ARG A 81 6.16 4.28 -11.22
N LEU A 82 6.81 3.69 -10.22
CA LEU A 82 7.99 4.27 -9.59
C LEU A 82 9.27 3.71 -10.21
N PRO A 83 10.32 4.53 -10.32
CA PRO A 83 11.63 4.05 -10.73
C PRO A 83 12.09 2.89 -9.85
N ARG A 84 12.72 1.88 -10.45
CA ARG A 84 13.27 0.75 -9.70
C ARG A 84 14.38 1.20 -8.78
N GLY A 85 14.41 0.68 -7.55
CA GLY A 85 15.38 1.08 -6.52
C GLY A 85 15.12 2.43 -5.87
N SER A 86 14.06 3.17 -6.27
CA SER A 86 13.67 4.41 -5.59
C SER A 86 13.00 4.11 -4.24
N ILE A 87 13.04 5.07 -3.35
CA ILE A 87 12.42 4.98 -2.02
C ILE A 87 10.92 5.17 -2.17
N TYR A 88 10.14 4.15 -1.78
CA TYR A 88 8.69 4.16 -1.76
C TYR A 88 8.13 4.86 -0.52
N SER A 89 8.67 4.53 0.66
CA SER A 89 8.25 5.15 1.92
C SER A 89 9.38 5.15 2.93
N GLN A 90 9.27 5.98 3.96
CA GLN A 90 10.23 6.10 5.04
C GLN A 90 9.54 6.11 6.40
N ASN A 91 10.25 5.66 7.42
CA ASN A 91 9.82 5.74 8.82
C ASN A 91 11.01 6.12 9.72
N PRO A 92 10.96 7.27 10.43
CA PRO A 92 9.86 8.23 10.57
C PRO A 92 9.48 8.98 9.28
N ALA A 93 8.23 9.46 9.25
CA ALA A 93 7.72 10.23 8.12
C ALA A 93 8.50 11.55 7.92
N PRO A 94 8.50 12.14 6.70
CA PRO A 94 9.06 13.46 6.45
C PRO A 94 8.49 14.51 7.42
N GLY A 95 9.32 15.45 7.89
CA GLY A 95 8.92 16.47 8.84
C GLY A 95 8.88 16.00 10.32
N SER A 96 9.07 14.72 10.60
CA SER A 96 9.16 14.21 11.97
C SER A 96 10.41 14.74 12.67
N LYS A 97 10.28 15.14 13.95
CA LYS A 97 11.40 15.57 14.77
C LYS A 97 12.06 14.37 15.45
N VAL A 98 13.32 14.17 15.20
CA VAL A 98 14.10 13.04 15.72
C VAL A 98 15.47 13.47 16.22
N LYS A 99 16.14 12.64 17.01
CA LYS A 99 17.50 12.91 17.48
C LYS A 99 18.53 12.61 16.38
N GLU A 100 19.65 13.33 16.44
CA GLU A 100 20.84 13.05 15.62
C GLU A 100 21.24 11.56 15.72
N GLY A 101 21.63 10.96 14.59
CA GLY A 101 21.99 9.54 14.53
C GLY A 101 20.80 8.57 14.50
N ARG A 102 19.57 9.11 14.43
CA ARG A 102 18.36 8.24 14.30
C ARG A 102 18.46 7.38 13.05
N ARG A 103 18.05 6.14 13.19
CA ARG A 103 17.87 5.22 12.08
C ARG A 103 16.53 5.51 11.41
N ILE A 104 16.58 5.71 10.08
CA ILE A 104 15.43 5.89 9.22
C ILE A 104 15.25 4.60 8.43
N LEU A 105 14.13 3.93 8.62
CA LEU A 105 13.79 2.72 7.89
C LEU A 105 13.19 3.13 6.55
N LEU A 106 13.67 2.50 5.49
CA LEU A 106 13.21 2.74 4.12
C LEU A 106 12.56 1.50 3.56
N THR A 107 11.44 1.70 2.87
CA THR A 107 10.90 0.72 1.94
C THR A 107 11.29 1.16 0.54
N ILE A 108 11.96 0.31 -0.22
CA ILE A 108 12.38 0.63 -1.59
C ILE A 108 11.47 -0.03 -2.63
N ASN A 109 11.40 0.57 -3.82
CA ASN A 109 10.76 -0.07 -4.95
C ASN A 109 11.65 -1.22 -5.46
N ALA A 110 11.12 -2.44 -5.40
CA ALA A 110 11.89 -3.65 -5.74
C ALA A 110 12.39 -3.62 -7.20
N ASN A 111 13.59 -4.15 -7.40
CA ASN A 111 14.18 -4.27 -8.74
C ASN A 111 13.50 -5.36 -9.59
N GLN A 112 12.89 -6.36 -8.93
CA GLN A 112 12.23 -7.48 -9.59
C GLN A 112 10.92 -7.81 -8.89
N MET A 113 9.90 -8.15 -9.66
CA MET A 113 8.66 -8.70 -9.13
C MET A 113 8.89 -10.08 -8.50
N LYS A 114 8.18 -10.36 -7.43
CA LYS A 114 8.11 -11.71 -6.85
C LYS A 114 7.58 -12.68 -7.90
N LYS A 115 8.22 -13.86 -8.04
CA LYS A 115 7.69 -14.91 -8.92
C LYS A 115 6.75 -15.81 -8.16
N VAL A 116 5.60 -16.09 -8.76
CA VAL A 116 4.55 -16.96 -8.25
C VAL A 116 4.28 -18.10 -9.23
N SER A 117 3.79 -19.23 -8.74
CA SER A 117 3.47 -20.39 -9.59
C SER A 117 2.06 -20.25 -10.15
N VAL A 118 1.91 -20.49 -11.45
CA VAL A 118 0.61 -20.56 -12.12
C VAL A 118 -0.17 -21.77 -11.61
N PRO A 119 -1.42 -21.60 -11.12
CA PRO A 119 -2.26 -22.71 -10.69
C PRO A 119 -2.78 -23.53 -11.88
N ASN A 120 -3.38 -24.68 -11.60
CA ASN A 120 -4.16 -25.40 -12.59
C ASN A 120 -5.59 -24.86 -12.60
N LEU A 121 -5.95 -24.22 -13.69
CA LEU A 121 -7.28 -23.60 -13.85
C LEU A 121 -8.20 -24.42 -14.74
N VAL A 122 -7.65 -25.34 -15.54
CA VAL A 122 -8.43 -26.14 -16.50
C VAL A 122 -9.43 -27.01 -15.74
N GLY A 123 -10.68 -26.94 -16.16
CA GLY A 123 -11.81 -27.63 -15.54
C GLY A 123 -12.50 -26.84 -14.43
N LEU A 124 -11.97 -25.67 -14.01
CA LEU A 124 -12.63 -24.79 -13.06
C LEU A 124 -13.62 -23.86 -13.78
N SER A 125 -14.65 -23.42 -13.06
CA SER A 125 -15.49 -22.30 -13.53
C SER A 125 -14.68 -21.00 -13.54
N LEU A 126 -15.08 -20.01 -14.35
CA LEU A 126 -14.44 -18.69 -14.41
C LEU A 126 -14.30 -18.06 -13.01
N ARG A 127 -15.33 -18.15 -12.17
CA ARG A 127 -15.30 -17.59 -10.81
C ARG A 127 -14.26 -18.29 -9.93
N GLN A 128 -14.18 -19.63 -9.97
CA GLN A 128 -13.17 -20.37 -9.23
C GLN A 128 -11.75 -20.07 -9.73
N ALA A 129 -11.57 -20.01 -11.07
CA ALA A 129 -10.29 -19.67 -11.68
C ALA A 129 -9.81 -18.28 -11.29
N ARG A 130 -10.71 -17.28 -11.22
CA ARG A 130 -10.40 -15.95 -10.73
C ARG A 130 -9.92 -15.97 -9.28
N THR A 131 -10.65 -16.64 -8.38
CA THR A 131 -10.26 -16.76 -6.97
C THR A 131 -8.88 -17.40 -6.83
N GLU A 132 -8.63 -18.52 -7.52
CA GLU A 132 -7.32 -19.19 -7.51
C GLU A 132 -6.16 -18.31 -8.01
N LEU A 133 -6.42 -17.48 -9.02
CA LEU A 133 -5.44 -16.52 -9.50
C LEU A 133 -5.17 -15.43 -8.47
N GLN A 134 -6.21 -14.82 -7.90
CA GLN A 134 -6.12 -13.74 -6.93
C GLN A 134 -5.38 -14.17 -5.65
N GLU A 135 -5.63 -15.38 -5.14
CA GLU A 135 -4.91 -15.93 -3.97
C GLU A 135 -3.40 -16.05 -4.20
N ARG A 136 -2.97 -16.16 -5.46
CA ARG A 136 -1.55 -16.24 -5.84
C ARG A 136 -0.97 -14.91 -6.31
N GLY A 137 -1.76 -13.82 -6.22
CA GLY A 137 -1.36 -12.51 -6.72
C GLY A 137 -1.26 -12.45 -8.24
N LEU A 138 -2.09 -13.21 -8.93
CA LEU A 138 -2.28 -13.20 -10.38
C LEU A 138 -3.68 -12.69 -10.71
N TYR A 139 -3.89 -12.22 -11.93
CA TYR A 139 -5.18 -11.70 -12.37
C TYR A 139 -5.67 -12.40 -13.62
N VAL A 140 -6.97 -12.38 -13.85
CA VAL A 140 -7.56 -12.80 -15.11
C VAL A 140 -7.19 -11.80 -16.18
N GLY A 141 -6.73 -12.30 -17.33
CA GLY A 141 -6.45 -11.54 -18.56
C GLY A 141 -7.67 -11.50 -19.48
N ASN A 142 -7.44 -11.72 -20.76
CA ASN A 142 -8.51 -11.78 -21.75
C ASN A 142 -9.27 -13.11 -21.65
N LEU A 143 -10.60 -13.00 -21.76
CA LEU A 143 -11.50 -14.13 -21.92
C LEU A 143 -11.71 -14.32 -23.43
N SER A 144 -11.48 -15.55 -23.89
CA SER A 144 -11.85 -15.99 -25.23
C SER A 144 -12.73 -17.21 -25.12
N TYR A 145 -13.65 -17.37 -26.03
CA TYR A 145 -14.66 -18.40 -25.96
C TYR A 145 -14.51 -19.40 -27.11
N ARG A 146 -14.80 -20.66 -26.84
CA ARG A 146 -14.85 -21.75 -27.80
C ARG A 146 -16.08 -22.61 -27.51
N GLU A 147 -16.73 -23.05 -28.55
CA GLU A 147 -17.93 -23.92 -28.44
C GLU A 147 -17.66 -25.12 -27.53
N ASP A 148 -18.47 -25.26 -26.49
CA ASP A 148 -18.44 -26.32 -25.51
C ASP A 148 -19.77 -26.35 -24.75
N ILE A 149 -20.21 -27.54 -24.30
CA ILE A 149 -21.44 -27.72 -23.53
C ILE A 149 -21.39 -27.05 -22.14
N ALA A 150 -20.21 -26.80 -21.60
CA ALA A 150 -19.98 -26.22 -20.27
C ALA A 150 -19.62 -24.75 -20.38
N THR A 151 -20.62 -23.88 -20.46
CA THR A 151 -20.40 -22.41 -20.49
C THR A 151 -19.62 -21.92 -19.27
N ASN A 152 -18.63 -21.02 -19.51
CA ASN A 152 -17.75 -20.45 -18.50
C ASN A 152 -16.85 -21.45 -17.75
N ASN A 153 -16.65 -22.64 -18.30
CA ASN A 153 -15.66 -23.58 -17.80
C ASN A 153 -14.32 -23.36 -18.50
N VAL A 154 -13.20 -23.34 -17.76
CA VAL A 154 -11.87 -23.10 -18.32
C VAL A 154 -11.39 -24.31 -19.12
N LEU A 155 -11.23 -24.15 -20.41
CA LEU A 155 -10.73 -25.17 -21.34
C LEU A 155 -9.20 -25.08 -21.50
N GLU A 156 -8.65 -23.85 -21.47
CA GLU A 156 -7.22 -23.61 -21.66
C GLU A 156 -6.80 -22.34 -20.90
N GLN A 157 -5.57 -22.36 -20.36
CA GLN A 157 -4.96 -21.20 -19.74
C GLN A 157 -3.72 -20.74 -20.52
N LYS A 158 -3.58 -19.42 -20.75
CA LYS A 158 -2.50 -18.84 -21.55
C LYS A 158 -1.79 -17.71 -20.78
N TYR A 159 -0.51 -17.57 -21.05
CA TYR A 159 0.30 -16.46 -20.58
C TYR A 159 1.05 -15.84 -21.75
N LYS A 160 0.84 -14.55 -21.97
CA LYS A 160 1.40 -13.80 -23.12
C LYS A 160 1.09 -14.51 -24.46
N GLY A 161 -0.17 -14.91 -24.64
CA GLY A 161 -0.69 -15.53 -25.84
C GLY A 161 -0.29 -17.01 -26.07
N ARG A 162 0.46 -17.63 -25.15
CA ARG A 162 0.90 -19.03 -25.26
C ARG A 162 0.34 -19.87 -24.13
N ALA A 163 -0.02 -21.12 -24.42
CA ALA A 163 -0.47 -22.08 -23.40
C ALA A 163 0.56 -22.17 -22.26
N VAL A 164 0.09 -22.11 -21.02
CA VAL A 164 0.93 -22.17 -19.83
C VAL A 164 0.58 -23.38 -18.97
N LYS A 165 1.61 -24.14 -18.60
CA LYS A 165 1.42 -25.32 -17.71
C LYS A 165 1.34 -24.87 -16.26
N PRO A 166 0.53 -25.55 -15.42
CA PRO A 166 0.56 -25.38 -13.98
C PRO A 166 1.96 -25.54 -13.39
N GLY A 167 2.27 -24.78 -12.35
CA GLY A 167 3.59 -24.80 -11.71
C GLY A 167 4.66 -23.88 -12.36
N LYS A 168 4.43 -23.36 -13.57
CA LYS A 168 5.35 -22.41 -14.18
C LYS A 168 5.45 -21.14 -13.32
N LYS A 169 6.67 -20.71 -13.00
CA LYS A 169 6.92 -19.47 -12.25
C LYS A 169 6.87 -18.27 -13.20
N ILE A 170 6.01 -17.33 -12.91
CA ILE A 170 5.85 -16.04 -13.60
C ILE A 170 5.87 -14.90 -12.60
N GLU A 171 6.00 -13.68 -13.05
CA GLU A 171 5.95 -12.49 -12.21
C GLU A 171 4.57 -12.35 -11.54
N SER A 172 4.54 -11.97 -10.26
CA SER A 172 3.28 -11.58 -9.59
C SER A 172 2.60 -10.45 -10.36
N GLU A 173 1.32 -10.25 -10.14
CA GLU A 173 0.48 -9.28 -10.85
C GLU A 173 0.32 -9.53 -12.36
N SER A 174 0.89 -10.65 -12.86
CA SER A 174 0.68 -11.06 -14.25
C SER A 174 -0.76 -11.47 -14.51
N ARG A 175 -1.21 -11.26 -15.75
CA ARG A 175 -2.53 -11.68 -16.21
C ARG A 175 -2.45 -13.02 -16.94
N ILE A 176 -3.41 -13.89 -16.67
CA ILE A 176 -3.59 -15.19 -17.33
C ILE A 176 -4.85 -15.12 -18.18
N ASP A 177 -4.66 -15.24 -19.47
CA ASP A 177 -5.79 -15.32 -20.42
C ASP A 177 -6.44 -16.69 -20.33
N LEU A 178 -7.76 -16.73 -20.40
CA LEU A 178 -8.55 -17.95 -20.30
C LEU A 178 -9.31 -18.22 -21.59
N VAL A 179 -9.27 -19.46 -22.04
CA VAL A 179 -10.21 -19.97 -23.07
C VAL A 179 -11.32 -20.68 -22.32
N LEU A 180 -12.52 -20.20 -22.48
CA LEU A 180 -13.72 -20.68 -21.79
C LEU A 180 -14.65 -21.41 -22.76
N GLY A 181 -15.42 -22.36 -22.23
CA GLY A 181 -16.50 -22.99 -22.95
C GLY A 181 -17.66 -22.00 -23.19
N LEU A 182 -18.36 -22.17 -24.28
CA LEU A 182 -19.53 -21.37 -24.65
C LEU A 182 -20.58 -22.28 -25.31
N ASP A 183 -21.75 -22.35 -24.70
CA ASP A 183 -22.92 -22.92 -25.34
C ASP A 183 -23.45 -21.94 -26.41
N PRO A 184 -23.55 -22.34 -27.69
CA PRO A 184 -24.03 -21.48 -28.75
C PRO A 184 -25.44 -20.92 -28.55
N GLU A 185 -26.28 -21.63 -27.79
CA GLU A 185 -27.66 -21.22 -27.51
C GLU A 185 -27.74 -20.22 -26.34
N ASN A 186 -26.67 -20.13 -25.50
CA ASN A 186 -26.57 -19.27 -24.32
C ASN A 186 -25.27 -18.48 -24.31
N ASN A 187 -25.06 -17.64 -25.32
CA ASN A 187 -23.81 -16.93 -25.56
C ASN A 187 -23.84 -15.44 -25.17
N THR A 188 -24.94 -14.98 -24.60
CA THR A 188 -25.10 -13.56 -24.22
C THR A 188 -25.06 -13.36 -22.71
N THR A 189 -24.71 -12.13 -22.33
CA THR A 189 -24.66 -11.68 -20.94
C THR A 189 -25.12 -10.21 -20.86
N TYR A 190 -25.39 -9.74 -19.65
CA TYR A 190 -25.74 -8.32 -19.46
C TYR A 190 -24.50 -7.47 -19.18
N ILE A 191 -24.58 -6.20 -19.57
CA ILE A 191 -23.52 -5.22 -19.30
C ILE A 191 -23.75 -4.64 -17.89
N PRO A 192 -22.82 -4.84 -16.93
CA PRO A 192 -22.99 -4.31 -15.58
C PRO A 192 -22.89 -2.79 -15.54
N HIS A 193 -23.64 -2.17 -14.62
CA HIS A 193 -23.52 -0.75 -14.34
C HIS A 193 -22.28 -0.49 -13.51
N LEU A 194 -21.33 0.30 -14.05
CA LEU A 194 -20.00 0.50 -13.45
C LEU A 194 -19.77 1.91 -12.91
N ILE A 195 -20.72 2.84 -13.13
CA ILE A 195 -20.57 4.23 -12.70
C ILE A 195 -20.38 4.29 -11.18
N GLY A 196 -19.38 5.06 -10.73
CA GLY A 196 -19.02 5.21 -9.33
C GLY A 196 -18.09 4.14 -8.76
N TYR A 197 -17.83 3.05 -9.50
CA TYR A 197 -16.89 2.02 -9.05
C TYR A 197 -15.43 2.43 -9.32
N THR A 198 -14.55 2.03 -8.40
CA THR A 198 -13.10 2.13 -8.64
C THR A 198 -12.67 1.15 -9.74
N TYR A 199 -11.48 1.39 -10.32
CA TYR A 199 -10.93 0.54 -11.37
C TYR A 199 -10.97 -0.97 -11.02
N GLY A 200 -10.53 -1.34 -9.81
CA GLY A 200 -10.48 -2.75 -9.41
C GLY A 200 -11.88 -3.38 -9.34
N VAL A 201 -12.82 -2.69 -8.71
CA VAL A 201 -14.21 -3.15 -8.58
C VAL A 201 -14.89 -3.24 -9.96
N ALA A 202 -14.64 -2.28 -10.85
CA ALA A 202 -15.18 -2.29 -12.21
C ALA A 202 -14.66 -3.49 -13.01
N VAL A 203 -13.35 -3.75 -12.96
CA VAL A 203 -12.74 -4.91 -13.64
C VAL A 203 -13.31 -6.22 -13.11
N ASP A 204 -13.46 -6.37 -11.79
CA ASP A 204 -14.04 -7.57 -11.19
C ASP A 204 -15.48 -7.80 -11.67
N ASN A 205 -16.30 -6.74 -11.74
CA ASN A 205 -17.66 -6.83 -12.25
C ASN A 205 -17.72 -7.19 -13.76
N ILE A 206 -16.84 -6.62 -14.58
CA ILE A 206 -16.73 -6.94 -16.00
C ILE A 206 -16.42 -8.45 -16.18
N ILE A 207 -15.40 -8.95 -15.50
CA ILE A 207 -14.97 -10.35 -15.57
C ILE A 207 -16.06 -11.29 -15.05
N ASP A 208 -16.72 -10.96 -13.91
CA ASP A 208 -17.79 -11.76 -13.33
C ASP A 208 -19.00 -11.91 -14.26
N ASN A 209 -19.19 -10.94 -15.14
CA ASN A 209 -20.21 -10.98 -16.19
C ASN A 209 -19.69 -11.53 -17.52
N SER A 210 -18.57 -12.27 -17.49
CA SER A 210 -18.04 -12.93 -18.69
C SER A 210 -17.66 -11.96 -19.83
N LEU A 211 -17.34 -10.73 -19.47
CA LEU A 211 -16.93 -9.66 -20.38
C LEU A 211 -15.43 -9.38 -20.24
N ASN A 212 -14.86 -8.69 -21.21
CA ASN A 212 -13.48 -8.25 -21.21
C ASN A 212 -13.36 -6.77 -20.84
N ILE A 213 -12.27 -6.41 -20.16
CA ILE A 213 -11.89 -5.00 -20.04
C ILE A 213 -11.33 -4.51 -21.37
N GLY A 214 -11.92 -3.44 -21.89
CA GLY A 214 -11.47 -2.75 -23.08
C GLY A 214 -10.44 -1.67 -22.78
N ARG A 215 -10.59 -0.50 -23.37
CA ARG A 215 -9.72 0.65 -23.14
C ARG A 215 -10.01 1.29 -21.78
N VAL A 216 -8.97 1.55 -21.04
CA VAL A 216 -9.03 2.28 -19.76
C VAL A 216 -8.48 3.68 -19.99
N ARG A 217 -9.30 4.70 -19.77
CA ARG A 217 -8.91 6.10 -19.97
C ARG A 217 -9.12 6.88 -18.68
N TYR A 218 -8.09 7.61 -18.29
CA TYR A 218 -8.13 8.58 -17.19
C TYR A 218 -8.26 9.98 -17.76
N ASP A 219 -9.07 10.81 -17.13
CA ASP A 219 -9.20 12.22 -17.55
C ASP A 219 -8.10 13.10 -16.91
N GLU A 220 -8.17 14.42 -17.21
CA GLU A 220 -7.18 15.40 -16.74
C GLU A 220 -7.10 15.58 -15.22
N THR A 221 -8.07 15.07 -14.45
CA THR A 221 -8.08 15.14 -12.99
C THR A 221 -7.13 14.14 -12.34
N VAL A 222 -6.76 13.08 -13.07
CA VAL A 222 -5.88 12.00 -12.59
C VAL A 222 -4.44 12.28 -12.98
N LYS A 223 -3.66 12.86 -12.06
CA LYS A 223 -2.26 13.28 -12.31
C LYS A 223 -1.25 12.39 -11.63
N THR A 224 -1.60 11.82 -10.49
CA THR A 224 -0.71 11.00 -9.66
C THR A 224 -1.16 9.55 -9.60
N TYR A 225 -0.30 8.67 -9.07
CA TYR A 225 -0.68 7.29 -8.78
C TYR A 225 -1.82 7.22 -7.76
N ALA A 226 -1.77 8.04 -6.71
CA ALA A 226 -2.83 8.13 -5.70
C ALA A 226 -4.17 8.50 -6.33
N ASP A 227 -4.18 9.47 -7.27
CA ASP A 227 -5.38 9.83 -8.01
C ASP A 227 -5.92 8.66 -8.82
N SER A 228 -5.04 7.87 -9.45
CA SER A 228 -5.47 6.71 -10.26
C SER A 228 -6.09 5.57 -9.43
N VAL A 229 -5.67 5.43 -8.17
CA VAL A 229 -6.26 4.46 -7.23
C VAL A 229 -7.61 4.95 -6.71
N ALA A 230 -7.74 6.26 -6.49
CA ALA A 230 -8.97 6.90 -6.01
C ALA A 230 -9.99 7.18 -7.12
N ALA A 231 -9.57 7.16 -8.39
CA ALA A 231 -10.44 7.45 -9.53
C ALA A 231 -11.57 6.42 -9.65
N VAL A 232 -12.75 6.91 -10.01
CA VAL A 232 -13.95 6.10 -10.22
C VAL A 232 -14.48 6.26 -11.65
N VAL A 233 -15.19 5.26 -12.11
CA VAL A 233 -15.80 5.25 -13.44
C VAL A 233 -16.90 6.31 -13.51
N TYR A 234 -16.84 7.19 -14.52
CA TYR A 234 -17.88 8.17 -14.81
C TYR A 234 -18.54 7.92 -16.17
N ARG A 235 -17.99 7.06 -17.01
CA ARG A 235 -18.55 6.64 -18.30
C ARG A 235 -18.04 5.25 -18.65
N GLN A 236 -18.89 4.45 -19.29
CA GLN A 236 -18.57 3.16 -19.87
C GLN A 236 -19.12 3.04 -21.28
N GLU A 237 -18.52 2.18 -22.09
CA GLU A 237 -18.96 1.84 -23.43
C GLU A 237 -18.76 0.33 -23.67
N PRO A 238 -19.81 -0.47 -23.94
CA PRO A 238 -21.22 -0.08 -24.09
C PRO A 238 -21.85 0.42 -22.78
N ASP A 239 -22.95 1.20 -22.93
CA ASP A 239 -23.72 1.68 -21.78
C ASP A 239 -24.60 0.56 -21.21
N SER A 240 -24.68 0.50 -19.88
CA SER A 240 -25.52 -0.49 -19.15
C SER A 240 -27.04 -0.18 -19.25
N GLU A 241 -27.38 1.09 -19.49
CA GLU A 241 -28.78 1.53 -19.54
C GLU A 241 -29.49 1.18 -20.86
N SER A 242 -28.75 0.78 -21.90
CA SER A 242 -29.33 0.36 -23.18
C SER A 242 -30.23 -0.88 -23.06
N GLY A 243 -30.09 -1.63 -21.93
CA GLY A 243 -30.81 -2.89 -21.73
C GLY A 243 -30.44 -3.99 -22.75
N GLU A 244 -29.45 -3.72 -23.57
CA GLU A 244 -28.98 -4.67 -24.59
C GLU A 244 -28.10 -5.73 -23.96
N SER A 245 -28.34 -6.99 -24.33
CA SER A 245 -27.41 -8.08 -24.01
C SER A 245 -26.20 -8.00 -24.93
N ALA A 246 -25.03 -8.31 -24.39
CA ALA A 246 -23.79 -8.39 -25.15
C ALA A 246 -23.35 -9.86 -25.30
N ASP A 247 -22.64 -10.18 -26.34
CA ASP A 247 -21.99 -11.49 -26.45
C ASP A 247 -20.92 -11.64 -25.37
N MET A 248 -20.82 -12.83 -24.77
CA MET A 248 -19.74 -13.15 -23.84
C MET A 248 -18.38 -12.90 -24.49
N GLY A 249 -17.46 -12.27 -23.74
CA GLY A 249 -16.17 -11.84 -24.28
C GLY A 249 -16.16 -10.45 -24.90
N THR A 250 -17.30 -9.76 -25.01
CA THR A 250 -17.35 -8.36 -25.45
C THR A 250 -16.52 -7.48 -24.54
N SER A 251 -15.81 -6.51 -25.11
CA SER A 251 -14.97 -5.57 -24.37
C SER A 251 -15.76 -4.36 -23.90
N VAL A 252 -15.58 -3.97 -22.64
CA VAL A 252 -16.17 -2.78 -22.04
C VAL A 252 -15.08 -1.75 -21.80
N ASP A 253 -15.17 -0.62 -22.47
CA ASP A 253 -14.29 0.54 -22.26
C ASP A 253 -14.76 1.31 -21.04
N ILE A 254 -13.83 1.74 -20.17
CA ILE A 254 -14.14 2.54 -18.98
C ILE A 254 -13.33 3.83 -18.94
N PHE A 255 -13.98 4.89 -18.44
CA PHE A 255 -13.42 6.22 -18.32
C PHE A 255 -13.48 6.64 -16.85
N LEU A 256 -12.33 6.99 -16.27
CA LEU A 256 -12.14 7.23 -14.84
C LEU A 256 -11.80 8.69 -14.56
N THR A 257 -12.34 9.19 -13.44
CA THR A 257 -12.13 10.56 -12.96
C THR A 257 -12.03 10.59 -11.43
N THR A 258 -11.40 11.63 -10.88
CA THR A 258 -11.49 11.98 -9.46
C THR A 258 -12.53 13.08 -9.18
N SER A 259 -13.19 13.62 -10.23
CA SER A 259 -14.20 14.68 -10.13
C SER A 259 -15.56 14.12 -9.72
N GLN A 260 -15.98 14.41 -8.50
CA GLN A 260 -17.31 14.04 -8.00
C GLN A 260 -18.45 14.63 -8.84
N ALA A 261 -18.26 15.83 -9.40
CA ALA A 261 -19.25 16.47 -10.25
C ALA A 261 -19.51 15.68 -11.54
N LYS A 262 -18.46 15.13 -12.18
CA LYS A 262 -18.60 14.28 -13.38
C LYS A 262 -19.33 12.97 -13.05
N VAL A 263 -19.04 12.37 -11.89
CA VAL A 263 -19.71 11.13 -11.44
C VAL A 263 -21.19 11.39 -11.16
N ALA A 264 -21.51 12.46 -10.42
CA ALA A 264 -22.90 12.81 -10.11
C ALA A 264 -23.72 13.09 -11.40
N SER A 265 -23.14 13.77 -12.38
CA SER A 265 -23.81 14.02 -13.66
C SER A 265 -24.02 12.73 -14.49
N ALA A 266 -23.18 11.74 -14.32
CA ALA A 266 -23.30 10.43 -14.98
C ALA A 266 -24.36 9.53 -14.32
N THR A 267 -24.58 9.67 -13.02
CA THR A 267 -25.59 8.88 -12.26
C THR A 267 -27.01 9.42 -12.47
N LEU A 268 -27.16 10.66 -12.95
CA LEU A 268 -28.47 11.31 -13.18
C LEU A 268 -29.01 11.12 -14.62
N LYS A 269 -28.30 10.43 -15.47
CA LYS A 269 -28.72 10.11 -16.86
C LYS A 269 -29.36 8.75 -16.93
#